data_57890c249b8cd725e07ddbde0c8bbf73
#
_entry.id   57890c249b8cd725e07ddbde0c8bbf73
#
_cell.length_a   1.000
_cell.length_b   1.000
_cell.length_c   1.000
_cell.angle_alpha   90.00
_cell.angle_beta   90.00
_cell.angle_gamma   90.00
#
_symmetry.space_group_name_H-M   'P 1'
#
loop_
_entity.id
_entity.type
_entity.pdbx_description
1 polymer ?
#
loop_
_entity_poly.entity_id
_entity_poly.type
_entity_poly.pdbx_seq_one_letter_code
_entity_poly.pdbx_strand_id
1 'polypeptide(L)'
;LLPTGLYGGAILPEHLKHNPFAWLKNCLKGGPPRHTATPNESASLIHLEDLWALFLAAYENPKAQGRYFGVERSYHWQEIYAACKKIIPNMQMPTPLTEQPRPVTNFDFRRRDSLGVKIRDFQTTLSQTIKWLKSYPL
;
A
#
# COMPACT_ATOMS: atom_id res chain seq x y z
N LEU A 1 4.02 1.37 16.95
CA LEU A 1 3.97 1.68 15.52
C LEU A 1 2.62 2.26 15.12
N LEU A 2 2.62 3.19 14.17
CA LEU A 2 1.45 3.81 13.58
C LEU A 2 1.35 3.36 12.11
N PRO A 3 0.66 2.24 11.83
CA PRO A 3 0.54 1.71 10.47
C PRO A 3 -0.48 2.49 9.64
N THR A 4 -0.41 2.27 8.33
CA THR A 4 -1.32 2.81 7.32
C THR A 4 -1.90 1.70 6.46
N GLY A 5 -2.18 1.94 5.18
CA GLY A 5 -2.68 0.92 4.26
C GLY A 5 -1.70 -0.25 4.12
N LEU A 6 -2.14 -1.47 4.43
CA LEU A 6 -1.32 -2.68 4.38
C LEU A 6 -1.50 -3.40 3.06
N TYR A 7 -0.37 -3.70 2.41
CA TYR A 7 -0.27 -4.47 1.18
C TYR A 7 0.59 -5.73 1.43
N GLY A 8 0.65 -6.64 0.49
CA GLY A 8 1.35 -7.92 0.62
C GLY A 8 0.40 -9.11 0.55
N GLY A 9 0.76 -10.23 1.15
CA GLY A 9 -0.11 -11.40 1.26
C GLY A 9 -1.05 -11.30 2.46
N ALA A 10 -2.31 -11.68 2.31
CA ALA A 10 -3.22 -11.79 3.44
C ALA A 10 -2.97 -13.09 4.21
N ILE A 11 -3.16 -13.05 5.53
CA ILE A 11 -2.98 -14.22 6.40
C ILE A 11 -4.30 -15.02 6.52
N LEU A 12 -5.42 -14.33 6.54
CA LEU A 12 -6.75 -14.93 6.69
C LEU A 12 -7.63 -14.63 5.48
N PRO A 13 -8.53 -15.57 5.06
CA PRO A 13 -9.45 -15.35 3.96
C PRO A 13 -10.34 -14.12 4.13
N GLU A 14 -10.70 -13.77 5.35
CA GLU A 14 -11.50 -12.60 5.69
C GLU A 14 -10.84 -11.30 5.27
N HIS A 15 -9.51 -11.23 5.25
CA HIS A 15 -8.76 -10.05 4.83
C HIS A 15 -9.03 -9.67 3.37
N LEU A 16 -9.40 -10.64 2.53
CA LEU A 16 -9.76 -10.42 1.12
C LEU A 16 -11.02 -9.58 0.93
N LYS A 17 -11.84 -9.43 1.96
CA LYS A 17 -13.06 -8.60 1.95
C LYS A 17 -12.76 -7.12 2.24
N HIS A 18 -11.52 -6.81 2.65
CA HIS A 18 -11.09 -5.46 3.03
C HIS A 18 -10.07 -4.89 2.02
N ASN A 19 -9.97 -3.57 1.99
CA ASN A 19 -8.97 -2.89 1.16
C ASN A 19 -7.56 -3.08 1.73
N PRO A 20 -6.52 -3.20 0.88
CA PRO A 20 -6.57 -3.00 -0.57
C PRO A 20 -7.01 -4.25 -1.37
N PHE A 21 -7.11 -5.41 -0.77
CA PHE A 21 -7.35 -6.68 -1.46
C PHE A 21 -8.70 -6.69 -2.20
N ALA A 22 -9.75 -6.17 -1.58
CA ALA A 22 -11.09 -6.17 -2.17
C ALA A 22 -11.14 -5.46 -3.53
N TRP A 23 -10.58 -4.26 -3.63
CA TRP A 23 -10.61 -3.52 -4.89
C TRP A 23 -9.59 -4.04 -5.91
N LEU A 24 -8.39 -4.48 -5.48
CA LEU A 24 -7.42 -5.09 -6.39
C LEU A 24 -7.95 -6.40 -7.00
N LYS A 25 -8.58 -7.24 -6.17
CA LYS A 25 -9.26 -8.46 -6.63
C LYS A 25 -10.34 -8.14 -7.65
N ASN A 26 -11.14 -7.10 -7.40
CA ASN A 26 -12.18 -6.67 -8.33
C ASN A 26 -11.57 -6.22 -9.68
N CYS A 27 -10.49 -5.44 -9.64
CA CYS A 27 -9.76 -5.04 -10.85
C CYS A 27 -9.19 -6.23 -11.63
N LEU A 28 -8.67 -7.26 -10.94
CA LEU A 28 -8.17 -8.49 -11.56
C LEU A 28 -9.26 -9.27 -12.30
N LYS A 29 -10.51 -9.18 -11.84
CA LYS A 29 -11.70 -9.79 -12.49
C LYS A 29 -12.31 -8.91 -13.59
N GLY A 30 -11.69 -7.76 -13.92
CA GLY A 30 -12.24 -6.82 -14.89
C GLY A 30 -13.38 -5.95 -14.37
N GLY A 31 -13.63 -5.96 -13.07
CA GLY A 31 -14.61 -5.10 -12.42
C GLY A 31 -14.16 -3.64 -12.27
N PRO A 32 -15.05 -2.76 -11.78
CA PRO A 32 -14.76 -1.35 -11.62
C PRO A 32 -13.64 -1.10 -10.59
N PRO A 33 -12.88 0.01 -10.73
CA PRO A 33 -11.89 0.42 -9.74
C PRO A 33 -12.56 0.83 -8.43
N ARG A 34 -11.75 1.09 -7.40
CA ARG A 34 -12.25 1.53 -6.09
C ARG A 34 -13.03 2.85 -6.14
N HIS A 35 -12.61 3.76 -7.02
CA HIS A 35 -13.21 5.08 -7.17
C HIS A 35 -13.75 5.24 -8.59
N THR A 36 -14.89 5.89 -8.74
CA THR A 36 -15.44 6.24 -10.05
C THR A 36 -14.61 7.33 -10.73
N ALA A 37 -14.16 8.31 -9.96
CA ALA A 37 -13.23 9.36 -10.40
C ALA A 37 -11.98 9.33 -9.53
N THR A 38 -10.82 9.64 -10.11
CA THR A 38 -9.55 9.70 -9.40
C THR A 38 -9.59 10.75 -8.31
N PRO A 39 -9.46 10.40 -7.00
CA PRO A 39 -9.47 11.39 -5.94
C PRO A 39 -8.22 12.29 -6.00
N ASN A 40 -8.40 13.59 -5.74
CA ASN A 40 -7.27 14.51 -5.59
C ASN A 40 -6.71 14.47 -4.17
N GLU A 41 -6.20 13.30 -3.78
CA GLU A 41 -5.63 13.04 -2.47
C GLU A 41 -4.57 11.92 -2.54
N SER A 42 -3.85 11.73 -1.47
CA SER A 42 -2.84 10.67 -1.33
C SER A 42 -3.30 9.55 -0.41
N ALA A 43 -2.76 8.35 -0.64
CA ALA A 43 -2.85 7.23 0.28
C ALA A 43 -1.44 6.82 0.72
N SER A 44 -1.33 6.53 2.01
CA SER A 44 -0.09 6.06 2.63
C SER A 44 -0.13 4.55 2.77
N LEU A 45 0.97 3.88 2.54
CA LEU A 45 1.01 2.43 2.53
C LEU A 45 2.35 1.87 3.01
N ILE A 46 2.33 0.57 3.32
CA ILE A 46 3.51 -0.23 3.64
C ILE A 46 3.24 -1.70 3.31
N HIS A 47 4.29 -2.45 2.98
CA HIS A 47 4.19 -3.90 2.88
C HIS A 47 4.06 -4.53 4.28
N LEU A 48 3.18 -5.53 4.41
CA LEU A 48 2.91 -6.19 5.69
C LEU A 48 4.17 -6.78 6.34
N GLU A 49 5.04 -7.40 5.56
CA GLU A 49 6.28 -7.97 6.08
C GLU A 49 7.26 -6.89 6.57
N ASP A 50 7.29 -5.73 5.93
CA ASP A 50 8.14 -4.61 6.36
C ASP A 50 7.60 -3.99 7.66
N LEU A 51 6.27 -3.88 7.79
CA LEU A 51 5.65 -3.48 9.04
C LEU A 51 5.99 -4.46 10.16
N TRP A 52 5.92 -5.77 9.88
CA TRP A 52 6.30 -6.81 10.83
C TRP A 52 7.76 -6.70 11.23
N ALA A 53 8.67 -6.48 10.28
CA ALA A 53 10.08 -6.27 10.56
C ALA A 53 10.34 -5.03 11.45
N LEU A 54 9.57 -3.95 11.24
CA LEU A 54 9.62 -2.77 12.10
C LEU A 54 9.15 -3.06 13.53
N PHE A 55 8.09 -3.86 13.69
CA PHE A 55 7.63 -4.31 15.01
C PHE A 55 8.72 -5.09 15.74
N LEU A 56 9.34 -6.05 15.06
CA LEU A 56 10.39 -6.88 15.62
C LEU A 56 11.61 -6.05 16.00
N ALA A 57 12.07 -5.18 15.09
CA ALA A 57 13.21 -4.30 15.35
C ALA A 57 12.97 -3.34 16.52
N ALA A 58 11.75 -2.82 16.66
CA ALA A 58 11.38 -1.98 17.80
C ALA A 58 11.31 -2.79 19.12
N TYR A 59 10.81 -4.02 19.07
CA TYR A 59 10.73 -4.90 20.23
C TYR A 59 12.11 -5.33 20.75
N GLU A 60 13.02 -5.66 19.85
CA GLU A 60 14.39 -6.10 20.18
C GLU A 60 15.32 -4.94 20.59
N ASN A 61 14.95 -3.69 20.30
CA ASN A 61 15.77 -2.53 20.62
C ASN A 61 15.41 -1.95 22.00
N PRO A 62 16.26 -2.13 23.02
CA PRO A 62 15.98 -1.65 24.38
C PRO A 62 15.88 -0.12 24.48
N LYS A 63 16.36 0.61 23.47
CA LYS A 63 16.29 2.07 23.38
C LYS A 63 15.04 2.56 22.62
N ALA A 64 14.28 1.65 22.02
CA ALA A 64 13.08 2.04 21.30
C ALA A 64 12.00 2.53 22.25
N GLN A 65 11.49 3.72 22.00
CA GLN A 65 10.45 4.35 22.81
C GLN A 65 9.59 5.31 21.98
N GLY A 66 8.37 5.55 22.44
CA GLY A 66 7.45 6.47 21.79
C GLY A 66 6.86 5.94 20.49
N ARG A 67 6.59 6.82 19.52
CA ARG A 67 5.85 6.52 18.30
C ARG A 67 6.76 6.43 17.08
N TYR A 68 6.52 5.44 16.23
CA TYR A 68 7.20 5.21 14.94
C TYR A 68 6.16 5.07 13.85
N PHE A 69 6.36 5.71 12.71
CA PHE A 69 5.48 5.54 11.56
C PHE A 69 5.75 4.18 10.88
N GLY A 70 4.70 3.34 10.79
CA GLY A 70 4.71 2.10 10.02
C GLY A 70 4.23 2.39 8.59
N VAL A 71 4.99 3.20 7.86
CA VAL A 71 4.64 3.74 6.54
C VAL A 71 5.87 3.66 5.66
N GLU A 72 5.69 3.18 4.42
CA GLU A 72 6.74 3.31 3.40
C GLU A 72 6.75 4.76 2.91
N ARG A 73 5.63 5.18 2.29
CA ARG A 73 5.48 6.51 1.72
C ARG A 73 4.00 6.77 1.38
N SER A 74 3.68 8.02 1.05
CA SER A 74 2.40 8.38 0.45
C SER A 74 2.53 8.54 -1.06
N TYR A 75 1.47 8.14 -1.76
CA TYR A 75 1.34 8.24 -3.21
C TYR A 75 0.00 8.86 -3.55
N HIS A 76 -0.02 9.76 -4.53
CA HIS A 76 -1.28 10.29 -5.06
C HIS A 76 -2.06 9.16 -5.75
N TRP A 77 -3.39 9.16 -5.66
CA TRP A 77 -4.20 8.10 -6.28
C TRP A 77 -3.96 7.96 -7.78
N GLN A 78 -3.61 9.04 -8.45
CA GLN A 78 -3.22 9.01 -9.86
C GLN A 78 -1.99 8.11 -10.11
N GLU A 79 -0.98 8.19 -9.23
CA GLU A 79 0.21 7.32 -9.30
C GLU A 79 -0.12 5.87 -8.98
N ILE A 80 -0.99 5.65 -7.98
CA ILE A 80 -1.43 4.30 -7.58
C ILE A 80 -2.13 3.61 -8.75
N TYR A 81 -3.08 4.28 -9.39
CA TYR A 81 -3.79 3.72 -10.56
C TYR A 81 -2.87 3.49 -11.76
N ALA A 82 -1.94 4.41 -12.03
CA ALA A 82 -0.97 4.25 -13.09
C ALA A 82 -0.05 3.02 -12.85
N ALA A 83 0.38 2.81 -11.61
CA ALA A 83 1.17 1.63 -11.23
C ALA A 83 0.36 0.34 -11.35
N CYS A 84 -0.90 0.33 -10.91
CA CYS A 84 -1.80 -0.81 -11.06
C CYS A 84 -2.04 -1.16 -12.53
N LYS A 85 -2.26 -0.16 -13.39
CA LYS A 85 -2.48 -0.37 -14.84
C LYS A 85 -1.31 -1.05 -15.53
N LYS A 86 -0.07 -0.79 -15.10
CA LYS A 86 1.12 -1.47 -15.63
C LYS A 86 1.12 -2.97 -15.34
N ILE A 87 0.57 -3.38 -14.18
CA ILE A 87 0.56 -4.78 -13.74
C ILE A 87 -0.73 -5.50 -14.14
N ILE A 88 -1.84 -4.75 -14.24
CA ILE A 88 -3.16 -5.23 -14.65
C ILE A 88 -3.60 -4.46 -15.90
N PRO A 89 -3.09 -4.80 -17.10
CA PRO A 89 -3.32 -4.01 -18.31
C PRO A 89 -4.79 -3.84 -18.69
N ASN A 90 -5.64 -4.82 -18.36
CA ASN A 90 -7.06 -4.84 -18.70
C ASN A 90 -7.97 -4.22 -17.62
N MET A 91 -7.39 -3.68 -16.53
CA MET A 91 -8.21 -3.05 -15.49
C MET A 91 -8.95 -1.82 -16.03
N GLN A 92 -10.16 -1.63 -15.52
CA GLN A 92 -10.90 -0.39 -15.73
C GLN A 92 -10.24 0.74 -14.94
N MET A 93 -10.14 1.92 -15.56
CA MET A 93 -9.57 3.09 -14.91
C MET A 93 -10.68 4.04 -14.44
N PRO A 94 -10.49 4.72 -13.30
CA PRO A 94 -11.40 5.79 -12.90
C PRO A 94 -11.29 6.96 -13.87
N THR A 95 -12.28 7.84 -13.86
CA THR A 95 -12.20 9.12 -14.59
C THR A 95 -10.93 9.87 -14.17
N PRO A 96 -10.11 10.33 -15.13
CA PRO A 96 -8.88 11.04 -14.82
C PRO A 96 -9.10 12.30 -13.99
N LEU A 97 -8.11 12.65 -13.19
CA LEU A 97 -8.09 13.93 -12.47
C LEU A 97 -7.97 15.08 -13.47
N THR A 98 -8.83 16.09 -13.33
CA THR A 98 -8.84 17.29 -14.18
C THR A 98 -8.19 18.50 -13.51
N GLU A 99 -7.98 18.44 -12.20
CA GLU A 99 -7.34 19.47 -11.41
C GLU A 99 -5.83 19.21 -11.26
N GLN A 100 -5.09 20.22 -10.79
CA GLN A 100 -3.72 20.03 -10.37
C GLN A 100 -3.66 19.08 -9.16
N PRO A 101 -2.82 18.03 -9.21
CA PRO A 101 -2.66 17.13 -8.07
C PRO A 101 -2.22 17.85 -6.81
N ARG A 102 -2.89 17.60 -5.71
CA ARG A 102 -2.48 18.08 -4.38
C ARG A 102 -1.18 17.41 -3.96
N PRO A 103 -0.34 18.09 -3.16
CA PRO A 103 0.84 17.46 -2.56
C PRO A 103 0.46 16.21 -1.75
N VAL A 104 1.31 15.18 -1.81
CA VAL A 104 1.14 13.98 -1.00
C VAL A 104 1.45 14.26 0.47
N THR A 105 0.84 13.49 1.36
CA THR A 105 1.15 13.55 2.80
C THR A 105 2.61 13.18 3.02
N ASN A 106 3.34 14.03 3.76
CA ASN A 106 4.71 13.78 4.17
C ASN A 106 4.79 13.32 5.61
N PHE A 107 5.80 12.50 5.90
CA PHE A 107 6.12 12.01 7.24
C PHE A 107 7.59 12.25 7.56
N ASP A 108 7.89 12.51 8.80
CA ASP A 108 9.26 12.45 9.30
C ASP A 108 9.63 11.00 9.62
N PHE A 109 10.43 10.39 8.77
CA PHE A 109 10.81 8.98 8.89
C PHE A 109 12.08 8.72 9.73
N ARG A 110 12.73 9.75 10.27
CA ARG A 110 13.99 9.61 11.02
C ARG A 110 13.92 8.55 12.11
N ARG A 111 12.82 8.50 12.86
CA ARG A 111 12.63 7.50 13.92
C ARG A 111 12.41 6.10 13.35
N ARG A 112 11.59 5.95 12.31
CA ARG A 112 11.41 4.66 11.61
C ARG A 112 12.76 4.16 11.08
N ASP A 113 13.50 5.01 10.40
CA ASP A 113 14.76 4.64 9.75
C ASP A 113 15.85 4.30 10.78
N SER A 114 15.78 4.85 12.00
CA SER A 114 16.67 4.49 13.10
C SER A 114 16.54 3.03 13.55
N LEU A 115 15.47 2.33 13.19
CA LEU A 115 15.31 0.90 13.46
C LEU A 115 16.11 0.01 12.49
N GLY A 116 16.70 0.56 11.43
CA GLY A 116 17.59 -0.16 10.50
C GLY A 116 16.88 -1.15 9.58
N VAL A 117 15.56 -1.10 9.46
CA VAL A 117 14.77 -1.98 8.58
C VAL A 117 14.76 -1.41 7.18
N LYS A 118 15.11 -2.24 6.18
CA LYS A 118 14.97 -1.89 4.77
C LYS A 118 13.51 -2.02 4.35
N ILE A 119 12.91 -0.90 3.96
CA ILE A 119 11.53 -0.85 3.49
C ILE A 119 11.52 -0.97 1.96
N ARG A 120 10.69 -1.89 1.42
CA ARG A 120 10.53 -2.04 -0.04
C ARG A 120 9.68 -0.90 -0.60
N ASP A 121 9.99 -0.54 -1.84
CA ASP A 121 9.23 0.48 -2.56
C ASP A 121 7.82 0.02 -2.94
N PHE A 122 6.99 0.97 -3.35
CA PHE A 122 5.61 0.71 -3.73
C PHE A 122 5.48 -0.24 -4.93
N GLN A 123 6.34 -0.11 -5.93
CA GLN A 123 6.27 -0.95 -7.14
C GLN A 123 6.49 -2.42 -6.78
N THR A 124 7.48 -2.71 -5.95
CA THR A 124 7.77 -4.05 -5.43
C THR A 124 6.60 -4.56 -4.58
N THR A 125 6.13 -3.74 -3.65
CA THR A 125 5.00 -4.05 -2.77
C THR A 125 3.73 -4.38 -3.57
N LEU A 126 3.38 -3.56 -4.54
CA LEU A 126 2.20 -3.76 -5.39
C LEU A 126 2.32 -5.02 -6.24
N SER A 127 3.49 -5.24 -6.85
CA SER A 127 3.75 -6.43 -7.67
C SER A 127 3.61 -7.72 -6.86
N GLN A 128 4.16 -7.75 -5.65
CA GLN A 128 4.05 -8.90 -4.74
C GLN A 128 2.60 -9.13 -4.30
N THR A 129 1.88 -8.07 -3.97
CA THR A 129 0.46 -8.14 -3.58
C THR A 129 -0.39 -8.73 -4.71
N ILE A 130 -0.22 -8.24 -5.93
CA ILE A 130 -1.00 -8.71 -7.08
C ILE A 130 -0.61 -10.14 -7.46
N LYS A 131 0.69 -10.49 -7.41
CA LYS A 131 1.15 -11.85 -7.62
C LYS A 131 0.51 -12.83 -6.62
N TRP A 132 0.48 -12.45 -5.34
CA TRP A 132 -0.17 -13.25 -4.30
C TRP A 132 -1.67 -13.39 -4.57
N LEU A 133 -2.38 -12.30 -4.91
CA LEU A 133 -3.81 -12.35 -5.24
C LEU A 133 -4.10 -13.27 -6.43
N LYS A 134 -3.26 -13.28 -7.45
CA LYS A 134 -3.41 -14.18 -8.61
C LYS A 134 -3.21 -15.66 -8.26
N SER A 135 -2.39 -15.97 -7.27
CA SER A 135 -2.14 -17.33 -6.81
C SER A 135 -3.22 -17.83 -5.85
N TYR A 136 -4.04 -16.96 -5.29
CA TYR A 136 -5.12 -17.30 -4.40
C TYR A 136 -6.39 -17.61 -5.20
N PRO A 137 -7.14 -18.69 -4.88
CA PRO A 137 -8.41 -18.98 -5.57
C PRO A 137 -9.41 -17.85 -5.31
N LEU A 138 -9.70 -17.10 -6.37
CA LEU A 138 -10.59 -15.94 -6.34
C LEU A 138 -12.06 -16.33 -6.56
#